data_f2b3017ec7fb5201e561351c77f46f61
#
_entry.id   f2b3017ec7fb5201e561351c77f46f61
#
_cell.length_a   1.000
_cell.length_b   1.000
_cell.length_c   1.000
_cell.angle_alpha   90.00
_cell.angle_beta   90.00
_cell.angle_gamma   90.00
#
_symmetry.space_group_name_H-M   'P 1'
#
loop_
_entity.id
_entity.type
_entity.pdbx_description
1 polymer ?
#
loop_
_entity_poly.entity_id
_entity_poly.type
_entity_poly.pdbx_seq_one_letter_code
_entity_poly.pdbx_strand_id
1 'polypeptide(L)'
;MLARTWYASSTQDRPTLMRLPLLVFVAMLASSSTRLVSAADSAVDSAPAARMAAAATSFLDALTPELRAQASRPFGDQARLDWHYVPRERIGVSFKAMNDAQRAAARELMRSALSATGANKVEEIMALEIVLREIEKGARPGHRDPLAYSIVVFGRPDASTGAQPWAWKIEGHHVSLNFTGVDQQTAVTPAFLGSNPAQIPHGERAGTRVLAAEEDLGRELLASLDADQRRAAIIADVAPRDILAVPGRSIDEVDASGLAVASMTDPQRAIVERLLGVYAGNLRQDLANQELQRIAAAGIGHLRFAWMGNDKPGEGHYYRLSGPTFVIEYDNTQGGANHVHTVWRDRQRDFGRDLLKEHHEHDHPHR
;
A
#
# COMPACT_ATOMS: atom_id res chain seq x y z
N MET A 1 -13.54 -30.85 -63.42
CA MET A 1 -13.51 -32.31 -63.35
C MET A 1 -13.95 -32.63 -61.94
N LEU A 2 -15.22 -32.97 -61.80
CA LEU A 2 -15.82 -34.31 -61.67
C LEU A 2 -15.34 -35.01 -60.39
N ALA A 3 -16.10 -35.52 -59.48
CA ALA A 3 -17.51 -35.83 -59.32
C ALA A 3 -17.74 -36.40 -57.91
N ARG A 4 -18.81 -35.99 -57.20
CA ARG A 4 -19.99 -36.84 -56.87
C ARG A 4 -19.73 -38.06 -55.95
N THR A 5 -20.37 -38.04 -54.77
CA THR A 5 -21.67 -38.57 -54.30
C THR A 5 -21.64 -40.03 -53.89
N TRP A 6 -22.23 -40.41 -52.73
CA TRP A 6 -23.55 -41.03 -52.44
C TRP A 6 -23.57 -41.49 -50.98
N TYR A 7 -24.50 -41.06 -50.09
CA TYR A 7 -25.80 -41.62 -49.71
C TYR A 7 -25.80 -43.09 -49.20
N ALA A 8 -26.21 -43.32 -47.98
CA ALA A 8 -27.36 -44.17 -47.68
C ALA A 8 -27.69 -44.16 -46.16
N SER A 9 -28.95 -43.99 -45.90
CA SER A 9 -29.76 -44.12 -44.71
C SER A 9 -30.05 -45.58 -44.38
N SER A 10 -30.18 -45.94 -43.10
CA SER A 10 -31.11 -46.98 -42.68
C SER A 10 -31.53 -46.79 -41.22
N THR A 11 -32.84 -46.66 -41.13
CA THR A 11 -33.67 -46.78 -39.91
C THR A 11 -33.77 -48.25 -39.48
N GLN A 12 -33.84 -48.50 -38.19
CA GLN A 12 -34.80 -49.48 -37.58
C GLN A 12 -34.56 -49.62 -36.08
N ASP A 13 -35.53 -49.34 -35.38
CA ASP A 13 -36.47 -50.04 -34.47
C ASP A 13 -36.04 -50.16 -33.01
N ARG A 14 -36.94 -49.64 -32.17
CA ARG A 14 -37.04 -49.85 -30.72
C ARG A 14 -37.62 -51.23 -30.38
N PRO A 15 -37.32 -51.77 -29.18
CA PRO A 15 -38.42 -52.13 -28.33
C PRO A 15 -38.36 -51.55 -26.92
N THR A 16 -39.54 -51.27 -26.46
CA THR A 16 -39.98 -50.85 -25.14
C THR A 16 -39.84 -52.02 -24.13
N LEU A 17 -39.23 -51.78 -22.97
CA LEU A 17 -39.36 -52.69 -21.82
C LEU A 17 -39.43 -51.92 -20.48
N MET A 18 -40.51 -52.19 -19.86
CA MET A 18 -41.06 -51.99 -18.51
C MET A 18 -40.15 -51.48 -17.39
N ARG A 19 -40.71 -50.50 -16.69
CA ARG A 19 -40.25 -49.97 -15.39
C ARG A 19 -40.55 -50.93 -14.25
N LEU A 20 -39.53 -51.24 -13.42
CA LEU A 20 -39.71 -51.67 -12.02
C LEU A 20 -39.00 -50.68 -11.11
N PRO A 21 -39.58 -50.25 -9.98
CA PRO A 21 -38.90 -49.32 -9.07
C PRO A 21 -38.01 -50.12 -8.08
N LEU A 22 -36.72 -49.79 -8.08
CA LEU A 22 -35.77 -50.25 -7.06
C LEU A 22 -35.70 -49.25 -5.94
N LEU A 23 -36.30 -49.59 -4.80
CA LEU A 23 -36.13 -48.86 -3.53
C LEU A 23 -34.68 -49.04 -3.06
N VAL A 24 -33.87 -47.98 -3.14
CA VAL A 24 -32.55 -47.94 -2.49
C VAL A 24 -32.68 -47.21 -1.16
N PHE A 25 -32.54 -47.96 -0.08
CA PHE A 25 -32.33 -47.45 1.28
C PHE A 25 -30.95 -46.79 1.33
N VAL A 26 -30.89 -45.46 1.44
CA VAL A 26 -29.66 -44.74 1.74
C VAL A 26 -29.56 -44.62 3.27
N ALA A 27 -28.71 -45.43 3.87
CA ALA A 27 -28.30 -45.25 5.27
C ALA A 27 -27.39 -44.03 5.35
N MET A 28 -27.85 -42.93 5.98
CA MET A 28 -27.01 -41.80 6.36
C MET A 28 -26.11 -42.20 7.52
N LEU A 29 -24.86 -42.50 7.23
CA LEU A 29 -23.76 -42.44 8.20
C LEU A 29 -23.37 -40.97 8.43
N ALA A 30 -23.84 -40.40 9.53
CA ALA A 30 -23.36 -39.08 10.01
C ALA A 30 -21.93 -39.24 10.51
N SER A 31 -20.96 -38.99 9.63
CA SER A 31 -19.56 -38.84 10.01
C SER A 31 -19.39 -37.45 10.61
N SER A 32 -19.35 -37.34 11.93
CA SER A 32 -18.93 -36.11 12.64
C SER A 32 -17.43 -35.90 12.44
N SER A 33 -17.07 -35.24 11.34
CA SER A 33 -15.72 -34.73 11.15
C SER A 33 -15.56 -33.48 12.01
N THR A 34 -15.04 -33.65 13.21
CA THR A 34 -14.46 -32.53 13.98
C THR A 34 -13.27 -32.02 13.18
N ARG A 35 -13.49 -30.94 12.41
CA ARG A 35 -12.38 -30.17 11.86
C ARG A 35 -11.60 -29.58 13.03
N LEU A 36 -10.37 -30.05 13.21
CA LEU A 36 -9.35 -29.32 13.97
C LEU A 36 -9.11 -27.99 13.21
N VAL A 37 -9.75 -26.92 13.67
CA VAL A 37 -9.44 -25.56 13.20
C VAL A 37 -8.00 -25.30 13.61
N SER A 38 -7.10 -25.23 12.65
CA SER A 38 -5.71 -24.88 12.86
C SER A 38 -5.62 -23.47 13.42
N ALA A 39 -4.74 -23.21 14.36
CA ALA A 39 -4.47 -21.89 14.90
C ALA A 39 -4.07 -20.86 13.80
N ALA A 40 -3.69 -21.33 12.60
CA ALA A 40 -3.45 -20.50 11.41
C ALA A 40 -4.74 -19.95 10.79
N ASP A 41 -5.89 -20.65 10.91
CA ASP A 41 -7.19 -20.18 10.38
C ASP A 41 -7.83 -19.10 11.27
N SER A 42 -7.49 -19.03 12.56
CA SER A 42 -8.03 -18.01 13.47
C SER A 42 -7.40 -16.62 13.28
N ALA A 43 -6.29 -16.50 12.56
CA ALA A 43 -5.65 -15.20 12.24
C ALA A 43 -6.33 -14.44 11.09
N VAL A 44 -7.23 -15.08 10.34
CA VAL A 44 -7.91 -14.47 9.17
C VAL A 44 -9.09 -13.61 9.58
N ASP A 45 -9.63 -13.78 10.79
CA ASP A 45 -10.89 -13.16 11.23
C ASP A 45 -10.72 -12.00 12.25
N SER A 46 -9.47 -11.67 12.64
CA SER A 46 -9.25 -10.56 13.57
C SER A 46 -9.31 -9.20 12.85
N ALA A 47 -9.97 -8.22 13.47
CA ALA A 47 -9.99 -6.84 12.97
C ALA A 47 -8.55 -6.33 12.68
N PRO A 48 -8.33 -5.51 11.64
CA PRO A 48 -7.00 -5.05 11.26
C PRO A 48 -6.21 -4.44 12.42
N ALA A 49 -6.85 -3.63 13.26
CA ALA A 49 -6.23 -3.01 14.43
C ALA A 49 -5.74 -4.06 15.45
N ALA A 50 -6.58 -5.07 15.77
CA ALA A 50 -6.23 -6.13 16.71
C ALA A 50 -5.07 -7.00 16.19
N ARG A 51 -5.08 -7.34 14.90
CA ARG A 51 -3.99 -8.09 14.26
C ARG A 51 -2.66 -7.33 14.33
N MET A 52 -2.65 -6.03 13.98
CA MET A 52 -1.45 -5.21 14.09
C MET A 52 -0.98 -5.05 15.53
N ALA A 53 -1.91 -4.90 16.49
CA ALA A 53 -1.57 -4.79 17.91
C ALA A 53 -0.91 -6.07 18.43
N ALA A 54 -1.43 -7.24 18.06
CA ALA A 54 -0.82 -8.52 18.40
C ALA A 54 0.59 -8.67 17.80
N ALA A 55 0.77 -8.30 16.54
CA ALA A 55 2.09 -8.34 15.88
C ALA A 55 3.08 -7.35 16.51
N ALA A 56 2.62 -6.13 16.87
CA ALA A 56 3.45 -5.13 17.55
C ALA A 56 3.87 -5.60 18.96
N THR A 57 2.97 -6.22 19.70
CA THR A 57 3.28 -6.83 21.00
C THR A 57 4.33 -7.94 20.84
N SER A 58 4.12 -8.86 19.90
CA SER A 58 5.08 -9.95 19.62
C SER A 58 6.45 -9.41 19.20
N PHE A 59 6.48 -8.35 18.40
CA PHE A 59 7.74 -7.68 18.04
C PHE A 59 8.44 -7.11 19.27
N LEU A 60 7.74 -6.36 20.12
CA LEU A 60 8.32 -5.78 21.34
C LEU A 60 8.81 -6.85 22.33
N ASP A 61 8.09 -7.97 22.44
CA ASP A 61 8.45 -9.08 23.31
C ASP A 61 9.68 -9.87 22.82
N ALA A 62 9.94 -9.87 21.52
CA ALA A 62 11.14 -10.47 20.93
C ALA A 62 12.43 -9.64 21.17
N LEU A 63 12.30 -8.35 21.53
CA LEU A 63 13.44 -7.46 21.74
C LEU A 63 14.07 -7.67 23.13
N THR A 64 15.39 -7.39 23.22
CA THR A 64 16.03 -7.24 24.54
C THR A 64 15.45 -6.01 25.26
N PRO A 65 15.56 -5.90 26.59
CA PRO A 65 15.08 -4.74 27.34
C PRO A 65 15.61 -3.40 26.75
N GLU A 66 16.86 -3.35 26.35
CA GLU A 66 17.52 -2.16 25.79
C GLU A 66 16.93 -1.78 24.41
N LEU A 67 16.76 -2.76 23.52
CA LEU A 67 16.16 -2.53 22.20
C LEU A 67 14.67 -2.21 22.32
N ARG A 68 13.96 -2.87 23.26
CA ARG A 68 12.55 -2.58 23.54
C ARG A 68 12.37 -1.13 24.02
N ALA A 69 13.27 -0.63 24.89
CA ALA A 69 13.24 0.76 25.34
C ALA A 69 13.46 1.74 24.18
N GLN A 70 14.31 1.40 23.20
CA GLN A 70 14.48 2.19 21.97
C GLN A 70 13.26 2.14 21.07
N ALA A 71 12.61 0.98 20.93
CA ALA A 71 11.46 0.75 20.07
C ALA A 71 10.16 1.32 20.63
N SER A 72 10.09 1.65 21.94
CA SER A 72 8.86 2.07 22.62
C SER A 72 8.88 3.53 22.99
N ARG A 73 7.80 4.25 22.67
CA ARG A 73 7.60 5.67 22.99
C ARG A 73 6.20 5.91 23.55
N PRO A 74 5.97 6.94 24.39
CA PRO A 74 4.63 7.36 24.73
C PRO A 74 3.82 7.72 23.48
N PHE A 75 2.51 7.49 23.47
CA PHE A 75 1.66 7.84 22.33
C PHE A 75 1.67 9.35 22.02
N GLY A 76 1.75 10.19 23.06
CA GLY A 76 1.84 11.65 22.94
C GLY A 76 3.19 12.20 22.47
N ASP A 77 4.20 11.33 22.23
CA ASP A 77 5.50 11.78 21.73
C ASP A 77 5.35 12.43 20.35
N GLN A 78 5.83 13.67 20.21
CA GLN A 78 5.74 14.45 18.96
C GLN A 78 6.48 13.76 17.79
N ALA A 79 7.48 12.92 18.07
CA ALA A 79 8.14 12.13 17.05
C ALA A 79 7.20 11.17 16.30
N ARG A 80 6.00 10.89 16.83
CA ARG A 80 4.95 10.15 16.13
C ARG A 80 4.47 10.88 14.86
N LEU A 81 4.45 12.21 14.89
CA LEU A 81 3.98 13.07 13.80
C LEU A 81 5.11 13.51 12.85
N ASP A 82 6.37 13.28 13.25
CA ASP A 82 7.55 13.56 12.44
C ASP A 82 7.85 12.37 11.52
N TRP A 83 7.50 12.50 10.25
CA TRP A 83 7.78 11.50 9.22
C TRP A 83 8.78 12.04 8.20
N HIS A 84 9.63 11.18 7.66
CA HIS A 84 10.63 11.62 6.68
C HIS A 84 11.20 10.47 5.85
N TYR A 85 11.70 10.79 4.64
CA TYR A 85 12.21 9.81 3.67
C TYR A 85 13.66 10.06 3.23
N VAL A 86 14.26 11.19 3.59
CA VAL A 86 15.68 11.47 3.27
C VAL A 86 16.62 10.72 4.22
N PRO A 87 17.90 10.51 3.85
CA PRO A 87 18.90 9.95 4.75
C PRO A 87 19.09 10.84 5.99
N ARG A 88 18.68 10.35 7.15
CA ARG A 88 18.91 10.96 8.47
C ARG A 88 18.87 9.89 9.56
N GLU A 89 19.31 10.23 10.75
CA GLU A 89 19.12 9.40 11.93
C GLU A 89 17.62 9.16 12.21
N ARG A 90 17.27 7.94 12.62
CA ARG A 90 15.90 7.53 12.91
C ARG A 90 15.75 7.13 14.37
N ILE A 91 14.61 7.47 14.97
CA ILE A 91 14.20 6.93 16.26
C ILE A 91 13.75 5.48 16.10
N GLY A 92 13.69 4.76 17.21
CA GLY A 92 13.29 3.36 17.22
C GLY A 92 14.49 2.42 17.13
N VAL A 93 14.24 1.17 16.81
CA VAL A 93 15.26 0.13 16.67
C VAL A 93 15.47 -0.21 15.21
N SER A 94 16.71 -0.13 14.74
CA SER A 94 17.06 -0.44 13.36
C SER A 94 17.17 -1.95 13.13
N PHE A 95 16.87 -2.40 11.90
CA PHE A 95 17.11 -3.79 11.49
C PHE A 95 18.58 -4.19 11.69
N LYS A 96 19.49 -3.23 11.61
CA LYS A 96 20.92 -3.47 11.86
C LYS A 96 21.21 -3.90 13.31
N ALA A 97 20.50 -3.35 14.29
CA ALA A 97 20.66 -3.67 15.70
C ALA A 97 19.99 -4.99 16.12
N MET A 98 19.11 -5.53 15.29
CA MET A 98 18.33 -6.74 15.55
C MET A 98 19.09 -8.00 15.15
N ASN A 99 18.90 -9.09 15.89
CA ASN A 99 19.22 -10.45 15.46
C ASN A 99 18.16 -10.99 14.47
N ASP A 100 18.36 -12.18 13.93
CA ASP A 100 17.47 -12.74 12.89
C ASP A 100 16.05 -13.02 13.39
N ALA A 101 15.88 -13.48 14.64
CA ALA A 101 14.55 -13.70 15.23
C ALA A 101 13.80 -12.37 15.42
N GLN A 102 14.51 -11.33 15.86
CA GLN A 102 13.94 -9.98 16.01
C GLN A 102 13.59 -9.35 14.68
N ARG A 103 14.43 -9.53 13.64
CA ARG A 103 14.11 -9.12 12.25
C ARG A 103 12.91 -9.86 11.70
N ALA A 104 12.76 -11.15 12.01
CA ALA A 104 11.58 -11.92 11.62
C ALA A 104 10.31 -11.35 12.26
N ALA A 105 10.32 -11.05 13.56
CA ALA A 105 9.20 -10.42 14.26
C ALA A 105 8.89 -9.01 13.71
N ALA A 106 9.91 -8.21 13.36
CA ALA A 106 9.76 -6.92 12.71
C ALA A 106 9.06 -7.05 11.33
N ARG A 107 9.43 -8.06 10.53
CA ARG A 107 8.77 -8.35 9.26
C ARG A 107 7.32 -8.82 9.43
N GLU A 108 7.02 -9.60 10.47
CA GLU A 108 5.63 -9.97 10.77
C GLU A 108 4.78 -8.75 11.16
N LEU A 109 5.35 -7.78 11.90
CA LEU A 109 4.68 -6.52 12.15
C LEU A 109 4.39 -5.78 10.83
N MET A 110 5.34 -5.70 9.91
CA MET A 110 5.10 -5.13 8.58
C MET A 110 3.98 -5.87 7.83
N ARG A 111 4.02 -7.21 7.79
CA ARG A 111 3.00 -8.05 7.13
C ARG A 111 1.63 -8.00 7.79
N SER A 112 1.54 -7.56 9.04
CA SER A 112 0.25 -7.36 9.70
C SER A 112 -0.55 -6.20 9.09
N ALA A 113 0.12 -5.25 8.42
CA ALA A 113 -0.50 -4.10 7.76
C ALA A 113 -0.33 -4.12 6.22
N LEU A 114 0.78 -4.66 5.72
CA LEU A 114 1.11 -4.67 4.30
C LEU A 114 0.69 -5.99 3.63
N SER A 115 0.30 -5.90 2.37
CA SER A 115 0.16 -7.06 1.48
C SER A 115 1.53 -7.69 1.19
N ALA A 116 1.55 -8.87 0.57
CA ALA A 116 2.80 -9.45 0.07
C ALA A 116 3.51 -8.51 -0.92
N THR A 117 2.75 -7.82 -1.78
CA THR A 117 3.28 -6.84 -2.73
C THR A 117 3.87 -5.63 -2.00
N GLY A 118 3.15 -5.06 -1.04
CA GLY A 118 3.64 -3.89 -0.28
C GLY A 118 4.86 -4.22 0.58
N ALA A 119 4.86 -5.36 1.26
CA ALA A 119 6.02 -5.81 2.03
C ALA A 119 7.24 -6.06 1.12
N ASN A 120 7.04 -6.68 -0.05
CA ASN A 120 8.11 -6.87 -1.02
C ASN A 120 8.66 -5.54 -1.56
N LYS A 121 7.80 -4.54 -1.86
CA LYS A 121 8.27 -3.20 -2.27
C LYS A 121 9.17 -2.57 -1.19
N VAL A 122 8.81 -2.66 0.08
CA VAL A 122 9.65 -2.14 1.18
C VAL A 122 11.00 -2.86 1.21
N GLU A 123 11.04 -4.19 1.17
CA GLU A 123 12.28 -4.98 1.15
C GLU A 123 13.14 -4.66 -0.08
N GLU A 124 12.53 -4.50 -1.25
CA GLU A 124 13.21 -4.12 -2.49
C GLU A 124 13.80 -2.70 -2.41
N ILE A 125 13.07 -1.72 -1.85
CA ILE A 125 13.58 -0.36 -1.60
C ILE A 125 14.78 -0.41 -0.64
N MET A 126 14.69 -1.19 0.44
CA MET A 126 15.82 -1.41 1.35
C MET A 126 17.03 -2.00 0.62
N ALA A 127 16.81 -2.97 -0.28
CA ALA A 127 17.88 -3.60 -1.07
C ALA A 127 18.51 -2.65 -2.10
N LEU A 128 17.79 -1.62 -2.58
CA LEU A 128 18.34 -0.59 -3.47
C LEU A 128 19.50 0.20 -2.84
N GLU A 129 19.64 0.24 -1.51
CA GLU A 129 20.79 0.85 -0.85
C GLU A 129 22.11 0.23 -1.29
N ILE A 130 22.14 -1.09 -1.61
CA ILE A 130 23.31 -1.77 -2.14
C ILE A 130 23.63 -1.24 -3.54
N VAL A 131 22.61 -1.11 -4.40
CA VAL A 131 22.76 -0.58 -5.76
C VAL A 131 23.24 0.87 -5.74
N LEU A 132 22.63 1.70 -4.86
CA LEU A 132 23.05 3.09 -4.69
C LEU A 132 24.51 3.23 -4.24
N ARG A 133 24.94 2.40 -3.31
CA ARG A 133 26.33 2.37 -2.86
C ARG A 133 27.32 2.09 -4.01
N GLU A 134 26.92 1.23 -4.95
CA GLU A 134 27.71 0.93 -6.14
C GLU A 134 27.72 2.09 -7.14
N ILE A 135 26.59 2.77 -7.32
CA ILE A 135 26.45 3.92 -8.23
C ILE A 135 27.21 5.14 -7.67
N GLU A 136 27.06 5.41 -6.39
CA GLU A 136 27.66 6.56 -5.68
C GLU A 136 29.10 6.32 -5.25
N LYS A 137 29.96 5.79 -6.11
CA LYS A 137 31.36 5.44 -5.84
C LYS A 137 32.03 6.45 -4.91
N GLY A 138 32.39 6.05 -3.69
CA GLY A 138 33.05 6.91 -2.69
C GLY A 138 32.09 7.49 -1.63
N ALA A 139 30.84 7.07 -1.57
CA ALA A 139 29.96 7.37 -0.45
C ALA A 139 30.59 6.95 0.89
N ARG A 140 30.35 7.72 1.96
CA ARG A 140 30.88 7.41 3.30
C ARG A 140 30.50 5.99 3.72
N PRO A 141 31.42 5.23 4.34
CA PRO A 141 31.09 3.89 4.86
C PRO A 141 29.83 3.93 5.73
N GLY A 142 28.86 3.03 5.47
CA GLY A 142 27.59 2.97 6.19
C GLY A 142 26.52 3.96 5.77
N HIS A 143 26.77 4.84 4.79
CA HIS A 143 25.79 5.80 4.29
C HIS A 143 24.63 5.13 3.54
N ARG A 144 24.90 4.01 2.85
CA ARG A 144 23.92 3.21 2.12
C ARG A 144 23.87 1.80 2.72
N ASP A 145 22.98 1.59 3.69
CA ASP A 145 22.86 0.34 4.44
C ASP A 145 21.41 -0.17 4.39
N PRO A 146 21.15 -1.33 3.75
CA PRO A 146 19.82 -1.91 3.65
C PRO A 146 19.19 -2.25 5.01
N LEU A 147 19.97 -2.25 6.08
CA LEU A 147 19.50 -2.50 7.45
C LEU A 147 19.34 -1.21 8.29
N ALA A 148 19.58 -0.02 7.73
CA ALA A 148 19.42 1.26 8.41
C ALA A 148 17.96 1.78 8.38
N TYR A 149 17.00 0.88 8.47
CA TYR A 149 15.57 1.16 8.60
C TYR A 149 15.13 0.83 10.01
N SER A 150 14.32 1.69 10.61
CA SER A 150 13.95 1.56 12.02
C SER A 150 12.44 1.38 12.19
N ILE A 151 12.07 0.61 13.22
CA ILE A 151 10.69 0.47 13.66
C ILE A 151 10.57 1.09 15.06
N VAL A 152 9.49 1.83 15.27
CA VAL A 152 9.12 2.39 16.58
C VAL A 152 7.63 2.21 16.81
N VAL A 153 7.26 1.89 18.04
CA VAL A 153 5.88 1.73 18.51
C VAL A 153 5.58 2.83 19.51
N PHE A 154 4.43 3.49 19.36
CA PHE A 154 3.97 4.57 20.24
C PHE A 154 2.72 4.11 21.01
N GLY A 155 2.71 4.31 22.31
CA GLY A 155 1.65 3.84 23.16
C GLY A 155 1.75 2.35 23.49
N ARG A 156 0.63 1.75 23.84
CA ARG A 156 0.55 0.32 24.19
C ARG A 156 -0.39 -0.37 23.21
N PRO A 157 0.13 -1.19 22.30
CA PRO A 157 -0.74 -1.99 21.44
C PRO A 157 -1.51 -3.00 22.29
N ASP A 158 -2.83 -2.92 22.28
CA ASP A 158 -3.72 -3.84 22.99
C ASP A 158 -4.70 -4.49 21.99
N ALA A 159 -4.47 -5.76 21.71
CA ALA A 159 -5.28 -6.53 20.81
C ALA A 159 -6.65 -6.93 21.41
N SER A 160 -6.79 -6.88 22.73
CA SER A 160 -7.98 -7.38 23.45
C SER A 160 -9.09 -6.34 23.56
N THR A 161 -8.75 -5.10 23.90
CA THR A 161 -9.73 -4.04 24.09
C THR A 161 -9.71 -3.01 22.97
N GLY A 162 -8.53 -2.72 22.40
CA GLY A 162 -8.35 -1.64 21.43
C GLY A 162 -8.63 -0.24 21.96
N ALA A 163 -8.91 -0.12 23.27
CA ALA A 163 -9.46 1.08 23.90
C ALA A 163 -8.45 2.23 24.03
N GLN A 164 -7.14 1.93 23.91
CA GLN A 164 -6.12 2.96 24.01
C GLN A 164 -5.49 3.23 22.65
N PRO A 165 -5.35 4.51 22.27
CA PRO A 165 -4.66 4.87 21.04
C PRO A 165 -3.21 4.39 21.05
N TRP A 166 -2.78 3.80 19.95
CA TRP A 166 -1.40 3.39 19.73
C TRP A 166 -1.01 3.56 18.27
N ALA A 167 0.28 3.56 17.98
CA ALA A 167 0.77 3.70 16.62
C ALA A 167 2.10 2.98 16.43
N TRP A 168 2.46 2.73 15.20
CA TRP A 168 3.80 2.30 14.84
C TRP A 168 4.20 2.85 13.49
N LYS A 169 5.48 2.95 13.23
CA LYS A 169 6.00 3.28 11.92
C LYS A 169 7.27 2.51 11.60
N ILE A 170 7.49 2.29 10.31
CA ILE A 170 8.78 1.92 9.74
C ILE A 170 9.30 3.10 8.94
N GLU A 171 10.55 3.48 9.16
CA GLU A 171 11.14 4.63 8.52
C GLU A 171 12.62 4.41 8.20
N GLY A 172 13.02 4.87 7.02
CA GLY A 172 14.39 4.87 6.54
C GLY A 172 14.53 5.72 5.28
N HIS A 173 15.61 5.55 4.53
CA HIS A 173 15.75 6.19 3.24
C HIS A 173 14.71 5.62 2.27
N HIS A 174 13.87 6.48 1.69
CA HIS A 174 12.79 6.12 0.75
C HIS A 174 11.65 5.25 1.30
N VAL A 175 11.57 5.04 2.61
CA VAL A 175 10.41 4.40 3.24
C VAL A 175 9.97 5.24 4.44
N SER A 176 8.68 5.59 4.50
CA SER A 176 8.04 6.11 5.72
C SER A 176 6.58 5.70 5.71
N LEU A 177 6.26 4.64 6.44
CA LEU A 177 4.91 4.12 6.57
C LEU A 177 4.45 4.25 8.02
N ASN A 178 3.30 4.88 8.22
CA ASN A 178 2.77 5.25 9.51
C ASN A 178 1.38 4.62 9.70
N PHE A 179 1.19 3.94 10.82
CA PHE A 179 -0.05 3.26 11.17
C PHE A 179 -0.51 3.68 12.56
N THR A 180 -1.78 4.00 12.71
CA THR A 180 -2.38 4.37 14.00
C THR A 180 -3.65 3.55 14.23
N GLY A 181 -3.77 2.92 15.38
CA GLY A 181 -4.95 2.21 15.83
C GLY A 181 -5.67 2.99 16.94
N VAL A 182 -6.99 3.18 16.82
CA VAL A 182 -7.86 3.83 17.79
C VAL A 182 -9.22 3.13 17.75
N ASP A 183 -9.72 2.64 18.85
CA ASP A 183 -11.07 2.03 18.96
C ASP A 183 -11.37 1.00 17.85
N GLN A 184 -10.44 0.07 17.61
CA GLN A 184 -10.50 -0.93 16.54
C GLN A 184 -10.45 -0.36 15.11
N GLN A 185 -10.39 0.95 14.92
CA GLN A 185 -10.17 1.60 13.64
C GLN A 185 -8.68 1.78 13.37
N THR A 186 -8.34 1.95 12.10
CA THR A 186 -6.94 2.09 11.67
C THR A 186 -6.79 3.25 10.69
N ALA A 187 -5.78 4.08 10.90
CA ALA A 187 -5.28 5.01 9.89
C ALA A 187 -3.93 4.51 9.36
N VAL A 188 -3.72 4.66 8.04
CA VAL A 188 -2.58 4.08 7.30
C VAL A 188 -1.72 5.15 6.62
N THR A 189 -1.95 6.41 6.94
CA THR A 189 -1.26 7.56 6.34
C THR A 189 -0.65 8.46 7.41
N PRO A 190 0.40 9.25 7.05
CA PRO A 190 1.10 9.34 5.76
C PRO A 190 1.79 8.03 5.36
N ALA A 191 1.77 7.69 4.06
CA ALA A 191 2.48 6.55 3.52
C ALA A 191 3.37 7.00 2.35
N PHE A 192 4.67 6.83 2.50
CA PHE A 192 5.67 7.22 1.50
C PHE A 192 6.53 6.02 1.11
N LEU A 193 6.69 5.85 -0.20
CA LEU A 193 7.65 4.94 -0.82
C LEU A 193 8.41 5.69 -1.91
N GLY A 194 9.72 5.55 -1.93
CA GLY A 194 10.58 6.08 -3.00
C GLY A 194 11.47 5.00 -3.60
N SER A 195 12.05 5.28 -4.75
CA SER A 195 12.98 4.37 -5.42
C SER A 195 14.13 5.16 -6.04
N ASN A 196 15.34 4.85 -5.64
CA ASN A 196 16.56 5.38 -6.23
C ASN A 196 17.60 4.24 -6.38
N PRO A 197 17.96 3.85 -7.62
CA PRO A 197 17.40 4.37 -8.87
C PRO A 197 15.93 3.95 -9.09
N ALA A 198 15.17 4.71 -9.90
CA ALA A 198 13.83 4.32 -10.35
C ALA A 198 13.90 3.05 -11.22
N GLN A 199 14.91 2.97 -12.08
CA GLN A 199 15.28 1.79 -12.85
C GLN A 199 16.75 1.46 -12.64
N ILE A 200 17.06 0.24 -12.23
CA ILE A 200 18.44 -0.23 -12.05
C ILE A 200 19.17 -0.19 -13.40
N PRO A 201 20.28 0.58 -13.52
CA PRO A 201 20.87 0.83 -14.83
C PRO A 201 21.76 -0.32 -15.34
N HIS A 202 22.32 -1.15 -14.46
CA HIS A 202 23.27 -2.21 -14.83
C HIS A 202 23.29 -3.35 -13.80
N GLY A 203 24.03 -4.42 -14.12
CA GLY A 203 24.15 -5.62 -13.27
C GLY A 203 23.03 -6.65 -13.54
N GLU A 204 22.99 -7.70 -12.72
CA GLU A 204 22.02 -8.80 -12.87
C GLU A 204 20.56 -8.35 -12.77
N ARG A 205 20.31 -7.27 -12.05
CA ARG A 205 18.98 -6.69 -11.85
C ARG A 205 18.69 -5.50 -12.76
N ALA A 206 19.51 -5.28 -13.82
CA ALA A 206 19.31 -4.18 -14.77
C ALA A 206 17.86 -4.19 -15.32
N GLY A 207 17.25 -3.00 -15.42
CA GLY A 207 15.88 -2.84 -15.87
C GLY A 207 14.81 -3.00 -14.78
N THR A 208 15.16 -3.48 -13.59
CA THR A 208 14.19 -3.60 -12.46
C THR A 208 13.70 -2.21 -12.03
N ARG A 209 12.39 -2.08 -11.89
CA ARG A 209 11.68 -0.88 -11.40
C ARG A 209 10.75 -1.28 -10.26
N VAL A 210 11.04 -0.84 -9.05
CA VAL A 210 10.24 -1.21 -7.85
C VAL A 210 8.85 -0.57 -7.87
N LEU A 211 8.76 0.66 -8.36
CA LEU A 211 7.53 1.46 -8.44
C LEU A 211 7.06 1.62 -9.92
N ALA A 212 7.16 0.53 -10.71
CA ALA A 212 6.82 0.55 -12.13
C ALA A 212 5.34 0.81 -12.37
N ALA A 213 4.46 0.16 -11.62
CA ALA A 213 3.01 0.24 -11.84
C ALA A 213 2.47 1.64 -11.55
N GLU A 214 3.04 2.35 -10.58
CA GLU A 214 2.70 3.73 -10.25
C GLU A 214 2.99 4.65 -11.42
N GLU A 215 4.16 4.53 -12.06
CA GLU A 215 4.52 5.32 -13.22
C GLU A 215 3.72 4.94 -14.45
N ASP A 216 3.68 3.64 -14.77
CA ASP A 216 3.10 3.13 -16.02
C ASP A 216 1.60 3.47 -16.10
N LEU A 217 0.86 3.35 -15.00
CA LEU A 217 -0.57 3.71 -14.96
C LEU A 217 -0.81 5.21 -15.02
N GLY A 218 0.03 6.03 -14.39
CA GLY A 218 -0.04 7.48 -14.52
C GLY A 218 0.17 7.93 -15.98
N ARG A 219 1.15 7.34 -16.67
CA ARG A 219 1.41 7.58 -18.10
C ARG A 219 0.31 7.01 -19.00
N GLU A 220 -0.20 5.80 -18.72
CA GLU A 220 -1.34 5.21 -19.44
C GLU A 220 -2.56 6.13 -19.39
N LEU A 221 -2.86 6.66 -18.19
CA LEU A 221 -3.95 7.61 -18.02
C LEU A 221 -3.73 8.86 -18.86
N LEU A 222 -2.56 9.51 -18.75
CA LEU A 222 -2.25 10.70 -19.54
C LEU A 222 -2.33 10.45 -21.05
N ALA A 223 -1.83 9.31 -21.52
CA ALA A 223 -1.85 8.93 -22.94
C ALA A 223 -3.26 8.66 -23.47
N SER A 224 -4.19 8.22 -22.62
CA SER A 224 -5.58 7.94 -22.97
C SER A 224 -6.46 9.19 -23.15
N LEU A 225 -5.97 10.35 -22.68
CA LEU A 225 -6.73 11.61 -22.70
C LEU A 225 -6.75 12.22 -24.10
N ASP A 226 -7.92 12.75 -24.51
CA ASP A 226 -8.04 13.59 -25.69
C ASP A 226 -7.38 14.97 -25.50
N ALA A 227 -7.37 15.79 -26.55
CA ALA A 227 -6.66 17.07 -26.53
C ALA A 227 -7.22 18.06 -25.49
N ASP A 228 -8.53 18.08 -25.26
CA ASP A 228 -9.17 18.96 -24.30
C ASP A 228 -8.92 18.48 -22.86
N GLN A 229 -9.04 17.17 -22.64
CA GLN A 229 -8.73 16.54 -21.38
C GLN A 229 -7.26 16.71 -21.01
N ARG A 230 -6.32 16.55 -21.96
CA ARG A 230 -4.90 16.79 -21.72
C ARG A 230 -4.61 18.22 -21.30
N ARG A 231 -5.24 19.22 -21.95
CA ARG A 231 -5.11 20.64 -21.55
C ARG A 231 -5.60 20.89 -20.13
N ALA A 232 -6.64 20.18 -19.68
CA ALA A 232 -7.13 20.27 -18.30
C ALA A 232 -6.27 19.51 -17.29
N ALA A 233 -5.64 18.41 -17.71
CA ALA A 233 -4.81 17.57 -16.85
C ALA A 233 -3.39 18.14 -16.66
N ILE A 234 -2.77 18.65 -17.74
CA ILE A 234 -1.42 19.21 -17.70
C ILE A 234 -1.51 20.64 -17.15
N ILE A 235 -1.11 20.82 -15.89
CA ILE A 235 -1.26 22.09 -15.17
C ILE A 235 0.04 22.91 -15.13
N ALA A 236 1.16 22.33 -15.54
CA ALA A 236 2.44 23.05 -15.71
C ALA A 236 3.39 22.29 -16.64
N ASP A 237 4.21 23.03 -17.40
CA ASP A 237 5.21 22.47 -18.30
C ASP A 237 6.46 21.98 -17.55
N VAL A 238 6.67 22.43 -16.32
CA VAL A 238 7.80 22.08 -15.46
C VAL A 238 7.28 21.38 -14.21
N ALA A 239 7.75 20.16 -13.97
CA ALA A 239 7.45 19.43 -12.75
C ALA A 239 8.17 20.04 -11.52
N PRO A 240 7.60 19.94 -10.32
CA PRO A 240 8.29 20.32 -9.09
C PRO A 240 9.55 19.47 -8.90
N ARG A 241 10.46 19.91 -8.00
CA ARG A 241 11.69 19.16 -7.72
C ARG A 241 11.51 17.95 -6.80
N ASP A 242 10.31 17.82 -6.23
CA ASP A 242 9.92 16.75 -5.30
C ASP A 242 8.39 16.74 -5.17
N ILE A 243 7.84 15.74 -4.46
CA ILE A 243 6.44 15.76 -4.04
C ILE A 243 6.10 17.07 -3.33
N LEU A 244 4.86 17.53 -3.44
CA LEU A 244 4.39 18.78 -2.82
C LEU A 244 3.90 18.56 -1.38
N ALA A 245 3.34 17.41 -1.07
CA ALA A 245 2.86 17.02 0.26
C ALA A 245 3.99 16.49 1.17
N VAL A 246 5.10 17.25 1.22
CA VAL A 246 6.31 16.91 2.00
C VAL A 246 6.05 16.94 3.52
N PRO A 247 6.96 16.34 4.33
CA PRO A 247 6.93 16.44 5.78
C PRO A 247 6.84 17.90 6.25
N GLY A 248 6.00 18.16 7.27
CA GLY A 248 5.81 19.49 7.86
C GLY A 248 4.88 20.42 7.06
N ARG A 249 4.51 20.07 5.83
CA ARG A 249 3.56 20.84 5.04
C ARG A 249 2.12 20.36 5.28
N SER A 250 1.17 21.29 5.38
CA SER A 250 -0.25 20.94 5.38
C SER A 250 -0.64 20.37 4.01
N ILE A 251 -1.38 19.28 4.02
CA ILE A 251 -1.93 18.68 2.80
C ILE A 251 -2.95 19.63 2.12
N ASP A 252 -3.59 20.52 2.87
CA ASP A 252 -4.56 21.49 2.34
C ASP A 252 -3.90 22.59 1.50
N GLU A 253 -2.59 22.74 1.63
CA GLU A 253 -1.80 23.63 0.76
C GLU A 253 -1.50 23.03 -0.62
N VAL A 254 -1.77 21.75 -0.82
CA VAL A 254 -1.60 21.10 -2.12
C VAL A 254 -2.81 21.45 -2.98
N ASP A 255 -2.54 22.16 -4.08
CA ASP A 255 -3.55 22.59 -5.04
C ASP A 255 -4.40 21.41 -5.55
N ALA A 256 -5.70 21.65 -5.72
CA ALA A 256 -6.65 20.65 -6.21
C ALA A 256 -6.97 20.78 -7.72
N SER A 257 -6.15 21.52 -8.50
CA SER A 257 -6.31 21.65 -9.95
C SER A 257 -6.09 20.32 -10.70
N GLY A 258 -6.55 20.26 -11.93
CA GLY A 258 -6.42 19.10 -12.82
C GLY A 258 -7.75 18.66 -13.43
N LEU A 259 -7.70 17.64 -14.29
CA LEU A 259 -8.86 17.06 -14.96
C LEU A 259 -9.75 16.33 -13.97
N ALA A 260 -11.04 16.67 -13.92
CA ALA A 260 -12.01 15.97 -13.08
C ALA A 260 -12.29 14.55 -13.64
N VAL A 261 -12.28 13.54 -12.77
CA VAL A 261 -12.61 12.15 -13.16
C VAL A 261 -14.04 12.04 -13.68
N ALA A 262 -14.96 12.90 -13.23
CA ALA A 262 -16.33 12.98 -13.75
C ALA A 262 -16.39 13.27 -15.26
N SER A 263 -15.41 13.97 -15.83
CA SER A 263 -15.32 14.28 -17.27
C SER A 263 -14.56 13.24 -18.10
N MET A 264 -14.12 12.15 -17.48
CA MET A 264 -13.42 11.04 -18.14
C MET A 264 -14.40 10.02 -18.71
N THR A 265 -14.00 9.32 -19.75
CA THR A 265 -14.72 8.15 -20.28
C THR A 265 -14.62 6.95 -19.34
N ASP A 266 -15.48 5.93 -19.50
CA ASP A 266 -15.43 4.71 -18.67
C ASP A 266 -14.07 3.99 -18.74
N PRO A 267 -13.42 3.82 -19.91
CA PRO A 267 -12.07 3.26 -19.97
C PRO A 267 -11.03 4.07 -19.19
N GLN A 268 -11.09 5.41 -19.23
CA GLN A 268 -10.19 6.28 -18.49
C GLN A 268 -10.43 6.18 -16.97
N ARG A 269 -11.69 6.13 -16.53
CA ARG A 269 -12.04 5.88 -15.12
C ARG A 269 -11.50 4.55 -14.62
N ALA A 270 -11.56 3.50 -15.44
CA ALA A 270 -10.99 2.20 -15.11
C ALA A 270 -9.47 2.27 -14.89
N ILE A 271 -8.74 3.14 -15.61
CA ILE A 271 -7.31 3.38 -15.34
C ILE A 271 -7.12 4.07 -14.00
N VAL A 272 -7.94 5.07 -13.66
CA VAL A 272 -7.90 5.72 -12.34
C VAL A 272 -8.14 4.72 -11.21
N GLU A 273 -9.11 3.83 -11.35
CA GLU A 273 -9.40 2.78 -10.37
C GLU A 273 -8.23 1.79 -10.23
N ARG A 274 -7.59 1.40 -11.34
CA ARG A 274 -6.38 0.58 -11.31
C ARG A 274 -5.23 1.29 -10.61
N LEU A 275 -5.04 2.58 -10.85
CA LEU A 275 -4.01 3.40 -10.21
C LEU A 275 -4.25 3.49 -8.70
N LEU A 276 -5.48 3.78 -8.25
CA LEU A 276 -5.86 3.69 -6.84
C LEU A 276 -5.58 2.31 -6.25
N GLY A 277 -5.91 1.26 -7.02
CA GLY A 277 -5.66 -0.13 -6.66
C GLY A 277 -4.18 -0.45 -6.45
N VAL A 278 -3.25 0.20 -7.16
CA VAL A 278 -1.80 0.02 -6.96
C VAL A 278 -1.36 0.58 -5.62
N TYR A 279 -1.81 1.77 -5.25
CA TYR A 279 -1.48 2.39 -3.96
C TYR A 279 -2.14 1.64 -2.79
N ALA A 280 -3.45 1.39 -2.86
CA ALA A 280 -4.16 0.64 -1.84
C ALA A 280 -3.65 -0.81 -1.73
N GLY A 281 -3.26 -1.41 -2.85
CA GLY A 281 -2.73 -2.79 -2.92
C GLY A 281 -1.41 -3.01 -2.19
N ASN A 282 -0.72 -1.96 -1.74
CA ASN A 282 0.40 -2.08 -0.81
C ASN A 282 -0.06 -2.50 0.60
N LEU A 283 -1.30 -2.23 0.95
CA LEU A 283 -1.93 -2.63 2.22
C LEU A 283 -2.51 -4.04 2.12
N ARG A 284 -2.70 -4.70 3.26
CA ARG A 284 -3.51 -5.91 3.31
C ARG A 284 -4.91 -5.64 2.77
N GLN A 285 -5.53 -6.67 2.21
CA GLN A 285 -6.81 -6.55 1.49
C GLN A 285 -7.93 -5.90 2.32
N ASP A 286 -8.00 -6.19 3.62
CA ASP A 286 -8.99 -5.61 4.53
C ASP A 286 -8.79 -4.09 4.71
N LEU A 287 -7.55 -3.65 4.94
CA LEU A 287 -7.20 -2.23 5.01
C LEU A 287 -7.36 -1.53 3.65
N ALA A 288 -6.92 -2.17 2.57
CA ALA A 288 -7.10 -1.66 1.20
C ALA A 288 -8.57 -1.43 0.88
N ASN A 289 -9.43 -2.40 1.21
CA ASN A 289 -10.88 -2.29 0.99
C ASN A 289 -11.50 -1.14 1.80
N GLN A 290 -11.10 -0.96 3.07
CA GLN A 290 -11.58 0.16 3.90
C GLN A 290 -11.23 1.51 3.27
N GLU A 291 -9.98 1.69 2.82
CA GLU A 291 -9.55 2.94 2.19
C GLU A 291 -10.25 3.18 0.84
N LEU A 292 -10.36 2.17 -0.01
CA LEU A 292 -11.07 2.29 -1.29
C LEU A 292 -12.57 2.58 -1.09
N GLN A 293 -13.21 1.98 -0.08
CA GLN A 293 -14.61 2.28 0.27
C GLN A 293 -14.78 3.73 0.73
N ARG A 294 -13.84 4.27 1.52
CA ARG A 294 -13.87 5.68 1.95
C ARG A 294 -13.72 6.63 0.76
N ILE A 295 -12.81 6.33 -0.16
CA ILE A 295 -12.61 7.10 -1.40
C ILE A 295 -13.89 7.05 -2.26
N ALA A 296 -14.49 5.87 -2.41
CA ALA A 296 -15.73 5.70 -3.17
C ALA A 296 -16.91 6.44 -2.52
N ALA A 297 -17.04 6.38 -1.19
CA ALA A 297 -18.09 7.10 -0.45
C ALA A 297 -17.95 8.63 -0.56
N ALA A 298 -16.73 9.14 -0.65
CA ALA A 298 -16.46 10.56 -0.92
C ALA A 298 -16.75 10.98 -2.37
N GLY A 299 -16.96 10.00 -3.26
CA GLY A 299 -17.32 10.19 -4.66
C GLY A 299 -16.14 10.19 -5.62
N ILE A 300 -15.99 9.11 -6.38
CA ILE A 300 -14.93 8.95 -7.41
C ILE A 300 -14.94 10.10 -8.43
N GLY A 301 -16.13 10.62 -8.81
CA GLY A 301 -16.26 11.75 -9.73
C GLY A 301 -15.64 13.07 -9.23
N HIS A 302 -15.45 13.21 -7.93
CA HIS A 302 -14.79 14.39 -7.34
C HIS A 302 -13.26 14.32 -7.38
N LEU A 303 -12.70 13.20 -7.80
CA LEU A 303 -11.25 13.07 -7.97
C LEU A 303 -10.77 13.93 -9.13
N ARG A 304 -9.51 14.38 -9.03
CA ARG A 304 -8.82 15.14 -10.07
C ARG A 304 -7.46 14.53 -10.34
N PHE A 305 -7.14 14.41 -11.61
CA PHE A 305 -5.83 14.01 -12.09
C PHE A 305 -5.08 15.23 -12.63
N ALA A 306 -3.87 15.46 -12.14
CA ALA A 306 -2.99 16.53 -12.59
C ALA A 306 -1.64 15.95 -13.01
N TRP A 307 -1.06 16.54 -14.05
CA TRP A 307 0.27 16.23 -14.58
C TRP A 307 1.10 17.50 -14.66
N MET A 308 2.40 17.40 -14.39
CA MET A 308 3.38 18.46 -14.61
C MET A 308 4.65 17.89 -15.22
N GLY A 309 5.32 18.67 -16.10
CA GLY A 309 6.54 18.28 -16.78
C GLY A 309 6.29 17.43 -18.03
N ASN A 310 7.30 16.63 -18.39
CA ASN A 310 7.34 15.93 -19.66
C ASN A 310 6.50 14.66 -19.67
N ASP A 311 5.96 14.31 -20.85
CA ASP A 311 5.14 13.11 -21.03
C ASP A 311 5.91 11.90 -21.61
N LYS A 312 7.20 12.07 -21.95
CA LYS A 312 8.05 10.99 -22.49
C LYS A 312 8.72 10.19 -21.39
N PRO A 313 8.82 8.86 -21.52
CA PRO A 313 9.62 8.03 -20.61
C PRO A 313 11.06 8.52 -20.50
N GLY A 314 11.61 8.52 -19.28
CA GLY A 314 12.97 8.99 -19.00
C GLY A 314 13.13 10.50 -18.89
N GLU A 315 12.04 11.25 -18.99
CA GLU A 315 12.02 12.70 -18.76
C GLU A 315 11.29 13.04 -17.44
N GLY A 316 11.72 14.13 -16.80
CA GLY A 316 11.21 14.57 -15.51
C GLY A 316 9.72 14.88 -15.53
N HIS A 317 8.97 14.27 -14.63
CA HIS A 317 7.52 14.43 -14.54
C HIS A 317 7.02 14.23 -13.12
N TYR A 318 5.82 14.72 -12.91
CA TYR A 318 5.05 14.59 -11.69
C TYR A 318 3.59 14.37 -12.04
N TYR A 319 2.89 13.52 -11.31
CA TYR A 319 1.45 13.49 -11.33
C TYR A 319 0.85 13.48 -9.92
N ARG A 320 -0.38 13.89 -9.85
CA ARG A 320 -1.20 13.88 -8.65
C ARG A 320 -2.58 13.32 -8.94
N LEU A 321 -3.06 12.45 -8.05
CA LEU A 321 -4.47 12.08 -7.95
C LEU A 321 -4.98 12.59 -6.61
N SER A 322 -5.90 13.55 -6.61
CA SER A 322 -6.43 14.19 -5.41
C SER A 322 -7.94 14.08 -5.34
N GLY A 323 -8.46 13.97 -4.13
CA GLY A 323 -9.89 13.91 -3.85
C GLY A 323 -10.25 14.68 -2.57
N PRO A 324 -11.53 14.62 -2.17
CA PRO A 324 -12.00 15.29 -0.95
C PRO A 324 -11.29 14.78 0.31
N THR A 325 -10.86 13.51 0.34
CA THR A 325 -10.28 12.88 1.52
C THR A 325 -8.77 12.68 1.43
N PHE A 326 -8.16 12.68 0.25
CA PHE A 326 -6.76 12.28 0.09
C PHE A 326 -6.01 13.04 -1.01
N VAL A 327 -4.70 12.89 -0.97
CA VAL A 327 -3.77 13.22 -2.05
C VAL A 327 -2.79 12.06 -2.23
N ILE A 328 -2.63 11.61 -3.47
CA ILE A 328 -1.57 10.72 -3.92
C ILE A 328 -0.70 11.51 -4.89
N GLU A 329 0.61 11.45 -4.71
CA GLU A 329 1.59 12.08 -5.60
C GLU A 329 2.64 11.08 -6.05
N TYR A 330 3.14 11.29 -7.24
CA TYR A 330 4.29 10.64 -7.85
C TYR A 330 5.20 11.69 -8.46
N ASP A 331 6.46 11.67 -8.10
CA ASP A 331 7.50 12.55 -8.66
C ASP A 331 8.67 11.72 -9.18
N ASN A 332 9.16 12.01 -10.37
CA ASN A 332 10.38 11.44 -10.95
C ASN A 332 11.17 12.54 -11.66
N THR A 333 11.64 13.52 -10.90
CA THR A 333 12.37 14.68 -11.44
C THR A 333 13.86 14.67 -11.10
N GLN A 334 14.24 13.97 -10.04
CA GLN A 334 15.60 13.90 -9.56
C GLN A 334 16.43 12.86 -10.31
N GLY A 335 17.76 12.94 -10.21
CA GLY A 335 18.67 11.95 -10.77
C GLY A 335 18.55 11.75 -12.30
N GLY A 336 18.14 12.79 -13.06
CA GLY A 336 17.88 12.67 -14.48
C GLY A 336 16.65 11.82 -14.81
N ALA A 337 15.58 12.01 -14.03
CA ALA A 337 14.34 11.23 -14.08
C ALA A 337 14.56 9.72 -13.81
N ASN A 338 15.47 9.43 -12.87
CA ASN A 338 15.71 8.06 -12.39
C ASN A 338 15.70 7.98 -10.85
N HIS A 339 14.83 8.78 -10.20
CA HIS A 339 14.70 8.86 -8.74
C HIS A 339 13.26 9.22 -8.39
N VAL A 340 12.50 8.25 -7.92
CA VAL A 340 11.05 8.34 -7.69
C VAL A 340 10.74 8.58 -6.23
N HIS A 341 9.80 9.50 -6.00
CA HIS A 341 9.10 9.69 -4.74
C HIS A 341 7.60 9.52 -4.93
N THR A 342 6.95 8.71 -4.08
CA THR A 342 5.50 8.62 -4.04
C THR A 342 5.00 8.84 -2.62
N VAL A 343 3.86 9.50 -2.47
CA VAL A 343 3.23 9.71 -1.18
C VAL A 343 1.72 9.57 -1.29
N TRP A 344 1.12 8.95 -0.28
CA TRP A 344 -0.31 8.98 -0.01
C TRP A 344 -0.54 9.66 1.34
N ARG A 345 -1.29 10.75 1.33
CA ARG A 345 -1.70 11.52 2.51
C ARG A 345 -3.24 11.53 2.59
N ASP A 346 -3.77 11.59 3.80
CA ASP A 346 -5.20 11.76 4.06
C ASP A 346 -5.46 13.10 4.75
N ARG A 347 -6.46 13.86 4.23
CA ARG A 347 -6.76 15.21 4.71
C ARG A 347 -7.26 15.25 6.15
N GLN A 348 -7.86 14.17 6.61
CA GLN A 348 -8.46 14.06 7.94
C GLN A 348 -7.75 13.02 8.82
N ARG A 349 -7.27 11.91 8.21
CA ARG A 349 -6.80 10.72 8.94
C ARG A 349 -5.28 10.58 9.07
N ASP A 350 -4.48 11.47 8.50
CA ASP A 350 -3.04 11.43 8.72
C ASP A 350 -2.74 11.30 10.21
N PHE A 351 -2.00 10.24 10.59
CA PHE A 351 -1.69 9.89 11.98
C PHE A 351 -2.91 9.61 12.88
N GLY A 352 -4.07 9.29 12.30
CA GLY A 352 -5.30 9.01 13.04
C GLY A 352 -5.96 10.24 13.67
N ARG A 353 -5.81 11.43 13.10
CA ARG A 353 -6.32 12.67 13.70
C ARG A 353 -7.82 12.70 13.92
N ASP A 354 -8.62 12.25 12.94
CA ASP A 354 -10.06 12.14 13.05
C ASP A 354 -10.47 11.08 14.07
N LEU A 355 -9.83 9.92 14.06
CA LEU A 355 -10.10 8.83 14.99
C LEU A 355 -9.85 9.25 16.45
N LEU A 356 -8.80 10.04 16.68
CA LEU A 356 -8.49 10.59 18.00
C LEU A 356 -9.51 11.62 18.44
N LYS A 357 -10.02 12.43 17.52
CA LYS A 357 -11.07 13.39 17.80
C LYS A 357 -12.37 12.66 18.19
N GLU A 358 -12.80 11.67 17.41
CA GLU A 358 -13.98 10.84 17.70
C GLU A 358 -13.83 10.11 19.04
N HIS A 359 -12.68 9.52 19.33
CA HIS A 359 -12.40 8.88 20.61
C HIS A 359 -12.55 9.85 21.78
N HIS A 360 -11.99 11.06 21.71
CA HIS A 360 -12.12 12.06 22.75
C HIS A 360 -13.55 12.55 22.95
N GLU A 361 -14.33 12.68 21.89
CA GLU A 361 -15.73 13.08 21.95
C GLU A 361 -16.61 12.00 22.62
N HIS A 362 -16.29 10.71 22.46
CA HIS A 362 -17.03 9.60 23.07
C HIS A 362 -16.64 9.35 24.54
N ASP A 363 -15.35 9.35 24.84
CA ASP A 363 -14.84 9.01 26.18
C ASP A 363 -14.84 10.18 27.16
N HIS A 364 -14.96 11.41 26.67
CA HIS A 364 -14.96 12.63 27.47
C HIS A 364 -16.06 13.62 27.05
N PRO A 365 -17.33 13.21 26.99
CA PRO A 365 -18.42 14.13 26.67
C PRO A 365 -18.54 15.15 27.81
N HIS A 366 -18.06 16.35 27.59
CA HIS A 366 -18.14 17.52 28.52
C HIS A 366 -17.13 17.56 29.67
N ARG A 367 -15.96 18.13 29.40
CA ARG A 367 -15.24 18.98 30.35
C ARG A 367 -15.17 20.41 29.85
#